data_34e46d21a5770b799ac6e64bf772da97
#
_entry.id   34e46d21a5770b799ac6e64bf772da97
#
_cell.length_a   1.000
_cell.length_b   1.000
_cell.length_c   1.000
_cell.angle_alpha   90.00
_cell.angle_beta   90.00
_cell.angle_gamma   90.00
#
_symmetry.space_group_name_H-M   'P 1'
#
loop_
_entity.id
_entity.type
_entity.pdbx_description
1 polymer ?
#
loop_
_entity_poly.entity_id
_entity_poly.type
_entity_poly.pdbx_seq_one_letter_code
_entity_poly.pdbx_strand_id
1 'polypeptide(L)'
;LEKLMAEINLNLDNQNIINDYFKDLTCDDYKESIFKGGQSFADQALNNLDISGYAKKRNNVYPSEKRGSSYLSPYIRHGLLSLKEVWSHVEKFKYEDKSKFRDELLWQEFSRHLYAIIGRKNREFLNFDIKNDPNEVVDTKKMNCIGTIENELESTGYMVNQTRMWYSSHQMFRSNKNWLESENYMYKHLIDGSRFGNRLGWHWVMGSQTGKIYGFSKFQVQKRAPKLCNECELMNNCPIENWPQVLSITNKELNIDLNLEKNFGPQSIQTSKDQPDFVWINGESLGDDDPALAALPDLPVIFVFDATLLKSLKLSTKRIIFLIEILKEISQKRLIKVYLDDPVNILSDKKFASTFAPVPKYKRITKIVKPTMEFPAKRLVEPINVYPRSFSSWRKKAKIIS
;
A
#
# COMPACT_ATOMS: atom_id res chain seq x y z
N LEU A 1 -25.52 -12.64 16.01
CA LEU A 1 -24.86 -12.00 14.84
C LEU A 1 -25.95 -11.27 14.06
N GLU A 2 -26.19 -10.00 14.41
CA GLU A 2 -27.07 -9.12 13.66
C GLU A 2 -26.57 -8.97 12.23
N LYS A 3 -27.49 -9.03 11.30
CA LYS A 3 -27.32 -8.88 9.87
C LYS A 3 -26.78 -7.46 9.57
N LEU A 4 -25.48 -7.32 9.42
CA LEU A 4 -24.78 -6.08 9.06
C LEU A 4 -24.90 -5.78 7.55
N MET A 5 -26.08 -5.93 6.95
CA MET A 5 -26.28 -5.53 5.56
C MET A 5 -26.74 -4.07 5.53
N ALA A 6 -25.78 -3.15 5.41
CA ALA A 6 -26.08 -1.75 5.22
C ALA A 6 -25.60 -1.29 3.84
N GLU A 7 -26.53 -0.75 3.03
CA GLU A 7 -26.19 0.03 1.84
C GLU A 7 -25.82 1.45 2.28
N ILE A 8 -24.64 1.92 1.90
CA ILE A 8 -24.11 3.23 2.30
C ILE A 8 -24.67 4.30 1.40
N ASN A 9 -25.30 5.30 1.98
CA ASN A 9 -25.79 6.46 1.26
C ASN A 9 -24.65 7.44 0.94
N LEU A 10 -24.18 7.45 -0.29
CA LEU A 10 -23.09 8.34 -0.75
C LEU A 10 -23.52 9.82 -0.88
N ASN A 11 -24.82 10.16 -0.79
CA ASN A 11 -25.27 11.56 -0.83
C ASN A 11 -25.03 12.31 0.48
N LEU A 12 -24.77 11.60 1.58
CA LEU A 12 -24.37 12.20 2.85
C LEU A 12 -22.97 12.81 2.75
N ASP A 13 -22.69 13.82 3.57
CA ASP A 13 -21.30 14.29 3.73
C ASP A 13 -20.41 13.23 4.39
N ASN A 14 -19.09 13.40 4.28
CA ASN A 14 -18.14 12.41 4.76
C ASN A 14 -18.24 12.17 6.27
N GLN A 15 -18.51 13.22 7.06
CA GLN A 15 -18.61 13.10 8.50
C GLN A 15 -19.82 12.26 8.91
N ASN A 16 -20.99 12.51 8.28
CA ASN A 16 -22.19 11.72 8.52
C ASN A 16 -22.00 10.27 8.09
N ILE A 17 -21.37 10.00 6.94
CA ILE A 17 -21.06 8.63 6.53
C ILE A 17 -20.18 7.92 7.57
N ILE A 18 -19.13 8.58 8.07
CA ILE A 18 -18.26 7.99 9.10
C ILE A 18 -19.05 7.71 10.39
N ASN A 19 -19.86 8.66 10.84
CA ASN A 19 -20.63 8.52 12.07
C ASN A 19 -21.69 7.40 11.98
N ASP A 20 -22.40 7.32 10.85
CA ASP A 20 -23.51 6.39 10.68
C ASP A 20 -23.06 4.95 10.40
N TYR A 21 -21.98 4.78 9.65
CA TYR A 21 -21.57 3.45 9.18
C TYR A 21 -20.23 2.96 9.74
N PHE A 22 -19.30 3.84 10.13
CA PHE A 22 -17.92 3.43 10.43
C PHE A 22 -17.43 3.78 11.84
N LYS A 23 -18.21 4.46 12.67
CA LYS A 23 -17.80 4.93 14.01
C LYS A 23 -17.10 3.85 14.83
N ASP A 24 -17.66 2.65 14.88
CA ASP A 24 -17.09 1.53 15.66
C ASP A 24 -16.04 0.72 14.89
N LEU A 25 -15.79 1.05 13.62
CA LEU A 25 -14.90 0.35 12.70
C LEU A 25 -13.59 1.11 12.40
N THR A 26 -13.45 2.30 12.96
CA THR A 26 -12.26 3.15 12.81
C THR A 26 -11.43 3.21 14.09
N CYS A 27 -10.17 3.64 13.98
CA CYS A 27 -9.24 3.73 15.13
C CYS A 27 -9.08 5.15 15.67
N ASP A 28 -9.64 6.14 15.01
CA ASP A 28 -9.53 7.56 15.32
C ASP A 28 -10.85 8.29 15.04
N ASP A 29 -11.00 9.49 15.62
CA ASP A 29 -12.10 10.37 15.33
C ASP A 29 -12.03 10.91 13.90
N TYR A 30 -13.16 11.49 13.42
CA TYR A 30 -13.23 12.08 12.09
C TYR A 30 -12.09 13.08 11.86
N LYS A 31 -11.29 12.80 10.84
CA LYS A 31 -10.19 13.66 10.41
C LYS A 31 -9.94 13.45 8.92
N GLU A 32 -9.93 14.53 8.17
CA GLU A 32 -9.57 14.49 6.74
C GLU A 32 -8.05 14.44 6.54
N SER A 33 -7.66 13.95 5.39
CA SER A 33 -6.25 13.94 4.96
C SER A 33 -5.95 15.15 4.08
N ILE A 34 -4.65 15.38 3.86
CA ILE A 34 -4.17 16.27 2.77
C ILE A 34 -4.45 15.69 1.38
N PHE A 35 -4.72 14.39 1.28
CA PHE A 35 -5.06 13.72 0.03
C PHE A 35 -6.57 13.67 -0.13
N LYS A 36 -7.05 14.01 -1.32
CA LYS A 36 -8.45 13.83 -1.73
C LYS A 36 -8.57 12.63 -2.65
N GLY A 37 -9.61 11.81 -2.42
CA GLY A 37 -9.90 10.65 -3.25
C GLY A 37 -10.66 11.05 -4.52
N GLY A 38 -10.37 10.38 -5.62
CA GLY A 38 -11.02 10.58 -6.91
C GLY A 38 -10.05 10.48 -8.08
N GLN A 39 -10.56 10.11 -9.27
CA GLN A 39 -9.78 10.07 -10.50
C GLN A 39 -9.30 11.47 -10.88
N SER A 40 -10.18 12.47 -10.75
CA SER A 40 -9.86 13.87 -11.04
C SER A 40 -8.66 14.38 -10.24
N PHE A 41 -8.56 14.03 -8.96
CA PHE A 41 -7.42 14.39 -8.12
C PHE A 41 -6.15 13.59 -8.47
N ALA A 42 -6.31 12.33 -8.87
CA ALA A 42 -5.20 11.51 -9.35
C ALA A 42 -4.59 12.08 -10.64
N ASP A 43 -5.43 12.43 -11.61
CA ASP A 43 -5.04 13.03 -12.87
C ASP A 43 -4.37 14.39 -12.66
N GLN A 44 -4.93 15.22 -11.79
CA GLN A 44 -4.33 16.49 -11.41
C GLN A 44 -2.95 16.30 -10.77
N ALA A 45 -2.80 15.33 -9.86
CA ALA A 45 -1.54 15.03 -9.21
C ALA A 45 -0.48 14.54 -10.22
N LEU A 46 -0.88 13.72 -11.22
CA LEU A 46 0.00 13.27 -12.28
C LEU A 46 0.40 14.41 -13.23
N ASN A 47 -0.56 15.22 -13.63
CA ASN A 47 -0.31 16.35 -14.54
C ASN A 47 0.62 17.40 -13.93
N ASN A 48 0.51 17.62 -12.61
CA ASN A 48 1.36 18.54 -11.86
C ASN A 48 2.68 17.90 -11.38
N LEU A 49 2.93 16.62 -11.72
CA LEU A 49 4.13 15.94 -11.28
C LEU A 49 5.38 16.59 -11.85
N ASP A 50 6.25 17.07 -10.97
CA ASP A 50 7.62 17.48 -11.27
C ASP A 50 8.61 16.58 -10.50
N ILE A 51 9.45 15.88 -11.26
CA ILE A 51 10.53 15.04 -10.71
C ILE A 51 11.91 15.68 -10.89
N SER A 52 11.98 16.98 -11.18
CA SER A 52 13.26 17.69 -11.35
C SER A 52 14.09 17.66 -10.06
N GLY A 53 15.28 17.07 -10.15
CA GLY A 53 16.16 16.84 -9.00
C GLY A 53 15.77 15.66 -8.12
N TYR A 54 14.83 14.80 -8.55
CA TYR A 54 14.36 13.64 -7.78
C TYR A 54 15.48 12.72 -7.36
N ALA A 55 16.43 12.42 -8.23
CA ALA A 55 17.56 11.54 -7.91
C ALA A 55 18.32 11.98 -6.65
N LYS A 56 18.43 13.29 -6.42
CA LYS A 56 19.13 13.88 -5.25
C LYS A 56 18.20 14.10 -4.06
N LYS A 57 16.96 14.56 -4.30
CA LYS A 57 16.04 15.06 -3.24
C LYS A 57 15.13 13.97 -2.66
N ARG A 58 14.89 12.84 -3.35
CA ARG A 58 13.91 11.80 -2.96
C ARG A 58 14.03 11.26 -1.53
N ASN A 59 15.23 11.33 -0.95
CA ASN A 59 15.49 10.87 0.40
C ASN A 59 15.46 11.99 1.46
N ASN A 60 15.20 13.25 1.07
CA ASN A 60 15.06 14.33 2.02
C ASN A 60 13.79 14.13 2.85
N VAL A 61 13.88 14.38 4.15
CA VAL A 61 12.78 14.15 5.09
C VAL A 61 12.26 15.47 5.64
N TYR A 62 13.16 16.37 6.04
CA TYR A 62 12.79 17.62 6.69
C TYR A 62 13.75 18.74 6.28
N PRO A 63 13.28 19.95 6.06
CA PRO A 63 11.86 20.34 6.10
C PRO A 63 11.06 19.80 4.90
N SER A 64 9.72 19.82 5.01
CA SER A 64 8.81 19.16 4.05
C SER A 64 8.91 19.72 2.64
N GLU A 65 9.12 21.02 2.47
CA GLU A 65 9.25 21.72 1.18
C GLU A 65 10.53 21.31 0.39
N LYS A 66 11.50 20.68 1.05
CA LYS A 66 12.72 20.15 0.42
C LYS A 66 12.61 18.68 0.00
N ARG A 67 11.46 18.05 0.25
CA ARG A 67 11.21 16.66 -0.13
C ARG A 67 11.11 16.51 -1.65
N GLY A 68 11.64 15.41 -2.17
CA GLY A 68 11.44 15.02 -3.57
C GLY A 68 10.38 13.93 -3.74
N SER A 69 9.45 13.81 -2.81
CA SER A 69 8.36 12.82 -2.91
C SER A 69 7.35 13.24 -3.98
N SER A 70 6.88 12.27 -4.77
CA SER A 70 5.85 12.51 -5.79
C SER A 70 4.43 12.62 -5.24
N TYR A 71 4.18 12.12 -4.03
CA TYR A 71 2.85 12.01 -3.42
C TYR A 71 1.82 11.21 -4.24
N LEU A 72 2.23 10.43 -5.26
CA LEU A 72 1.34 9.64 -6.11
C LEU A 72 0.93 8.29 -5.51
N SER A 73 1.62 7.83 -4.45
CA SER A 73 1.40 6.47 -3.93
C SER A 73 -0.04 6.17 -3.47
N PRO A 74 -0.85 7.08 -2.92
CA PRO A 74 -2.26 6.83 -2.63
C PRO A 74 -3.07 6.49 -3.90
N TYR A 75 -2.86 7.21 -4.97
CA TYR A 75 -3.55 7.02 -6.24
C TYR A 75 -3.11 5.74 -6.94
N ILE A 76 -1.80 5.46 -6.98
CA ILE A 76 -1.25 4.20 -7.50
C ILE A 76 -1.73 2.99 -6.69
N ARG A 77 -1.81 3.14 -5.36
CA ARG A 77 -2.24 2.06 -4.45
C ARG A 77 -3.66 1.59 -4.75
N HIS A 78 -4.54 2.50 -5.09
CA HIS A 78 -5.95 2.23 -5.33
C HIS A 78 -6.30 2.07 -6.82
N GLY A 79 -5.29 2.05 -7.70
CA GLY A 79 -5.47 1.83 -9.13
C GLY A 79 -6.07 3.00 -9.91
N LEU A 80 -6.11 4.20 -9.30
CA LEU A 80 -6.49 5.45 -9.99
C LEU A 80 -5.41 5.87 -11.00
N LEU A 81 -4.15 5.55 -10.71
CA LEU A 81 -3.02 5.68 -11.63
C LEU A 81 -2.35 4.32 -11.78
N SER A 82 -2.19 3.86 -13.01
CA SER A 82 -1.40 2.67 -13.30
C SER A 82 0.09 2.95 -13.27
N LEU A 83 0.91 1.96 -12.92
CA LEU A 83 2.37 2.10 -12.98
C LEU A 83 2.86 2.39 -14.41
N LYS A 84 2.17 1.86 -15.44
CA LYS A 84 2.49 2.08 -16.86
C LYS A 84 2.24 3.52 -17.27
N GLU A 85 1.13 4.10 -16.84
CA GLU A 85 0.79 5.49 -17.10
C GLU A 85 1.81 6.45 -16.48
N VAL A 86 2.13 6.27 -15.19
CA VAL A 86 3.16 7.07 -14.50
C VAL A 86 4.54 6.88 -15.14
N TRP A 87 4.89 5.64 -15.55
CA TRP A 87 6.12 5.34 -16.27
C TRP A 87 6.25 6.13 -17.59
N SER A 88 5.16 6.20 -18.36
CA SER A 88 5.11 6.92 -19.61
C SER A 88 5.14 8.44 -19.39
N HIS A 89 4.41 8.94 -18.38
CA HIS A 89 4.34 10.37 -18.08
C HIS A 89 5.71 10.99 -17.74
N VAL A 90 6.58 10.25 -17.07
CA VAL A 90 7.91 10.74 -16.68
C VAL A 90 8.94 10.72 -17.81
N GLU A 91 8.58 10.28 -19.03
CA GLU A 91 9.50 10.25 -20.19
C GLU A 91 10.08 11.63 -20.53
N LYS A 92 9.29 12.68 -20.32
CA LYS A 92 9.66 14.08 -20.61
C LYS A 92 10.78 14.65 -19.74
N PHE A 93 11.13 14.00 -18.62
CA PHE A 93 12.14 14.51 -17.69
C PHE A 93 13.55 14.06 -18.03
N LYS A 94 14.55 14.73 -17.43
CA LYS A 94 15.98 14.39 -17.60
C LYS A 94 16.26 12.93 -17.21
N TYR A 95 17.17 12.30 -17.93
CA TYR A 95 17.49 10.89 -17.80
C TYR A 95 17.83 10.47 -16.35
N GLU A 96 18.63 11.25 -15.63
CA GLU A 96 19.04 10.95 -14.24
C GLU A 96 17.83 10.82 -13.31
N ASP A 97 16.92 11.78 -13.35
CA ASP A 97 15.74 11.82 -12.49
C ASP A 97 14.70 10.78 -12.94
N LYS A 98 14.45 10.70 -14.25
CA LYS A 98 13.55 9.71 -14.84
C LYS A 98 13.98 8.29 -14.54
N SER A 99 15.24 7.96 -14.77
CA SER A 99 15.77 6.61 -14.50
C SER A 99 15.59 6.22 -13.03
N LYS A 100 15.93 7.15 -12.13
CA LYS A 100 15.78 6.89 -10.69
C LYS A 100 14.33 6.78 -10.25
N PHE A 101 13.44 7.60 -10.80
CA PHE A 101 12.01 7.52 -10.51
C PHE A 101 11.41 6.19 -11.01
N ARG A 102 11.78 5.77 -12.22
CA ARG A 102 11.37 4.48 -12.81
C ARG A 102 11.86 3.28 -11.99
N ASP A 103 13.06 3.35 -11.40
CA ASP A 103 13.51 2.33 -10.46
C ASP A 103 12.56 2.18 -9.27
N GLU A 104 12.02 3.29 -8.72
CA GLU A 104 11.06 3.22 -7.60
C GLU A 104 9.71 2.63 -8.04
N LEU A 105 9.26 2.88 -9.28
CA LEU A 105 8.08 2.20 -9.84
C LEU A 105 8.32 0.69 -9.99
N LEU A 106 9.51 0.28 -10.40
CA LEU A 106 9.89 -1.13 -10.47
C LEU A 106 9.98 -1.79 -9.09
N TRP A 107 10.38 -1.05 -8.03
CA TRP A 107 10.29 -1.55 -6.67
C TRP A 107 8.84 -1.80 -6.24
N GLN A 108 7.89 -0.96 -6.64
CA GLN A 108 6.46 -1.21 -6.38
C GLN A 108 5.96 -2.44 -7.14
N GLU A 109 6.31 -2.58 -8.43
CA GLU A 109 5.95 -3.75 -9.24
C GLU A 109 6.56 -5.03 -8.66
N PHE A 110 7.84 -5.00 -8.28
CA PHE A 110 8.51 -6.12 -7.58
C PHE A 110 7.77 -6.53 -6.30
N SER A 111 7.35 -5.56 -5.51
CA SER A 111 6.63 -5.82 -4.26
C SER A 111 5.27 -6.47 -4.51
N ARG A 112 4.52 -6.01 -5.53
CA ARG A 112 3.27 -6.63 -5.97
C ARG A 112 3.50 -8.05 -6.46
N HIS A 113 4.55 -8.25 -7.25
CA HIS A 113 4.95 -9.54 -7.81
C HIS A 113 5.31 -10.55 -6.71
N LEU A 114 6.17 -10.15 -5.78
CA LEU A 114 6.55 -10.99 -4.65
C LEU A 114 5.32 -11.34 -3.79
N TYR A 115 4.45 -10.35 -3.50
CA TYR A 115 3.25 -10.58 -2.70
C TYR A 115 2.24 -11.51 -3.39
N ALA A 116 2.10 -11.45 -4.71
CA ALA A 116 1.27 -12.37 -5.48
C ALA A 116 1.67 -13.83 -5.24
N ILE A 117 2.97 -14.09 -5.13
CA ILE A 117 3.57 -15.42 -4.91
C ILE A 117 3.44 -15.86 -3.45
N ILE A 118 3.90 -15.03 -2.49
CA ILE A 118 4.00 -15.44 -1.08
C ILE A 118 2.69 -15.27 -0.30
N GLY A 119 1.82 -14.37 -0.74
CA GLY A 119 0.53 -14.13 -0.10
C GLY A 119 0.64 -13.88 1.41
N ARG A 120 -0.07 -14.70 2.20
CA ARG A 120 -0.09 -14.58 3.67
C ARG A 120 1.23 -14.94 4.36
N LYS A 121 2.15 -15.63 3.68
CA LYS A 121 3.47 -15.94 4.23
C LYS A 121 4.31 -14.69 4.54
N ASN A 122 3.92 -13.52 4.00
CA ASN A 122 4.54 -12.26 4.38
C ASN A 122 4.30 -11.83 5.85
N ARG A 123 3.58 -12.63 6.64
CA ARG A 123 3.42 -12.44 8.10
C ARG A 123 4.54 -13.09 8.92
N GLU A 124 5.39 -13.84 8.26
CA GLU A 124 6.53 -14.53 8.84
C GLU A 124 7.82 -13.97 8.24
N PHE A 125 8.95 -14.20 8.88
CA PHE A 125 10.25 -13.95 8.25
C PHE A 125 10.36 -14.73 6.94
N LEU A 126 11.00 -14.14 5.93
CA LEU A 126 11.07 -14.72 4.60
C LEU A 126 12.27 -15.67 4.44
N ASN A 127 13.37 -15.19 3.88
CA ASN A 127 14.55 -16.02 3.61
C ASN A 127 15.51 -16.11 4.78
N PHE A 128 15.33 -15.26 5.81
CA PHE A 128 16.19 -15.21 6.97
C PHE A 128 15.35 -14.95 8.23
N ASP A 129 15.59 -15.72 9.27
CA ASP A 129 15.12 -15.44 10.62
C ASP A 129 16.07 -14.45 11.29
N ILE A 130 15.49 -13.46 11.97
CA ILE A 130 16.23 -12.37 12.64
C ILE A 130 15.96 -12.43 14.13
N LYS A 131 17.03 -12.53 14.92
CA LYS A 131 16.94 -12.46 16.38
C LYS A 131 17.51 -11.14 16.88
N ASN A 132 16.66 -10.32 17.47
CA ASN A 132 17.05 -9.02 18.01
C ASN A 132 17.89 -9.15 19.29
N ASP A 133 18.72 -8.14 19.54
CA ASP A 133 19.38 -7.97 20.83
C ASP A 133 18.42 -7.28 21.80
N PRO A 134 18.08 -7.91 22.94
CA PRO A 134 17.20 -7.31 23.94
C PRO A 134 17.79 -6.06 24.60
N ASN A 135 19.10 -5.83 24.51
CA ASN A 135 19.78 -4.65 25.06
C ASN A 135 19.65 -3.42 24.15
N GLU A 136 19.18 -3.57 22.93
CA GLU A 136 18.98 -2.46 21.98
C GLU A 136 17.71 -1.62 22.26
N VAL A 137 16.89 -2.00 23.23
CA VAL A 137 15.66 -1.25 23.56
C VAL A 137 16.00 0.13 24.12
N VAL A 138 15.43 1.19 23.52
CA VAL A 138 15.66 2.58 23.89
C VAL A 138 14.36 3.35 24.16
N ASP A 139 14.39 4.28 25.11
CA ASP A 139 13.29 5.22 25.30
C ASP A 139 13.39 6.37 24.29
N THR A 140 12.37 6.52 23.48
CA THR A 140 12.31 7.48 22.38
C THR A 140 11.37 8.66 22.60
N LYS A 141 10.75 8.77 23.80
CA LYS A 141 9.72 9.79 24.07
C LYS A 141 10.13 11.23 23.78
N LYS A 142 11.43 11.53 23.89
CA LYS A 142 11.99 12.87 23.65
C LYS A 142 12.71 12.99 22.30
N MET A 143 12.62 11.99 21.44
CA MET A 143 13.32 12.03 20.16
C MET A 143 12.49 12.77 19.10
N ASN A 144 12.95 13.97 18.71
CA ASN A 144 12.28 14.78 17.68
C ASN A 144 12.03 14.02 16.37
N CYS A 145 12.99 13.19 15.93
CA CYS A 145 12.86 12.43 14.68
C CYS A 145 11.76 11.39 14.74
N ILE A 146 11.59 10.67 15.84
CA ILE A 146 10.52 9.65 15.99
C ILE A 146 9.18 10.35 16.21
N GLY A 147 9.10 11.34 17.08
CA GLY A 147 7.88 12.11 17.32
C GLY A 147 7.33 12.78 16.05
N THR A 148 8.22 13.34 15.21
CA THR A 148 7.82 13.91 13.91
C THR A 148 7.24 12.84 12.97
N ILE A 149 7.86 11.65 12.90
CA ILE A 149 7.39 10.55 12.05
C ILE A 149 6.01 10.06 12.50
N GLU A 150 5.83 9.82 13.79
CA GLU A 150 4.55 9.34 14.34
C GLU A 150 3.44 10.38 14.17
N ASN A 151 3.73 11.65 14.47
CA ASN A 151 2.76 12.73 14.25
C ASN A 151 2.39 12.89 12.77
N GLU A 152 3.34 12.78 11.83
CA GLU A 152 3.03 12.85 10.40
C GLU A 152 2.11 11.68 9.97
N LEU A 153 2.40 10.46 10.41
CA LEU A 153 1.58 9.29 10.13
C LEU A 153 0.15 9.48 10.64
N GLU A 154 -0.02 9.91 11.89
CA GLU A 154 -1.32 10.08 12.52
C GLU A 154 -2.10 11.30 12.02
N SER A 155 -1.40 12.39 11.70
CA SER A 155 -2.05 13.61 11.26
C SER A 155 -2.45 13.61 9.79
N THR A 156 -1.58 13.09 8.91
CA THR A 156 -1.78 13.14 7.46
C THR A 156 -2.20 11.82 6.83
N GLY A 157 -1.90 10.69 7.48
CA GLY A 157 -2.05 9.35 6.89
C GLY A 157 -0.98 9.05 5.83
N TYR A 158 0.16 9.75 5.89
CA TYR A 158 1.23 9.59 4.90
C TYR A 158 2.62 9.61 5.55
N MET A 159 3.56 8.97 4.92
CA MET A 159 4.99 8.98 5.24
C MET A 159 5.79 8.89 3.95
N VAL A 160 6.85 9.68 3.81
CA VAL A 160 7.80 9.47 2.71
C VAL A 160 8.56 8.16 2.89
N ASN A 161 9.08 7.57 1.82
CA ASN A 161 9.74 6.26 1.87
C ASN A 161 10.85 6.19 2.94
N GLN A 162 11.63 7.26 3.08
CA GLN A 162 12.73 7.31 4.05
C GLN A 162 12.23 7.20 5.49
N THR A 163 11.12 7.88 5.85
CA THR A 163 10.56 7.81 7.21
C THR A 163 9.90 6.47 7.48
N ARG A 164 9.34 5.79 6.46
CA ARG A 164 8.85 4.40 6.61
C ARG A 164 9.99 3.46 7.00
N MET A 165 11.16 3.59 6.37
CA MET A 165 12.33 2.77 6.71
C MET A 165 12.87 3.08 8.11
N TRP A 166 12.89 4.36 8.52
CA TRP A 166 13.30 4.76 9.87
C TRP A 166 12.37 4.19 10.93
N TYR A 167 11.07 4.38 10.74
CA TYR A 167 10.04 3.86 11.64
C TYR A 167 10.13 2.33 11.76
N SER A 168 10.21 1.63 10.63
CA SER A 168 10.29 0.16 10.62
C SER A 168 11.55 -0.34 11.34
N SER A 169 12.71 0.28 11.08
CA SER A 169 13.97 -0.07 11.75
C SER A 169 13.91 0.18 13.26
N HIS A 170 13.37 1.35 13.65
CA HIS A 170 13.20 1.68 15.05
C HIS A 170 12.28 0.69 15.77
N GLN A 171 11.10 0.46 15.23
CA GLN A 171 10.11 -0.44 15.82
C GLN A 171 10.61 -1.90 15.86
N MET A 172 11.35 -2.36 14.85
CA MET A 172 11.88 -3.72 14.80
C MET A 172 13.00 -3.95 15.82
N PHE A 173 13.94 -3.01 15.95
CA PHE A 173 15.17 -3.26 16.67
C PHE A 173 15.23 -2.59 18.04
N ARG A 174 14.50 -1.47 18.25
CA ARG A 174 14.63 -0.62 19.43
C ARG A 174 13.35 -0.36 20.21
N SER A 175 12.22 -0.94 19.77
CA SER A 175 11.01 -0.96 20.58
C SER A 175 10.79 -2.38 21.11
N ASN A 176 10.25 -2.50 22.31
CA ASN A 176 9.87 -3.82 22.85
C ASN A 176 8.50 -4.27 22.31
N LYS A 177 8.21 -4.02 21.03
CA LYS A 177 6.94 -4.33 20.38
C LYS A 177 7.10 -5.44 19.35
N ASN A 178 6.05 -6.21 19.14
CA ASN A 178 6.00 -7.14 18.03
C ASN A 178 5.99 -6.36 16.70
N TRP A 179 6.84 -6.74 15.77
CA TRP A 179 6.98 -6.05 14.49
C TRP A 179 5.70 -6.08 13.64
N LEU A 180 4.90 -7.17 13.72
CA LEU A 180 3.61 -7.26 13.01
C LEU A 180 2.57 -6.29 13.59
N GLU A 181 2.57 -6.08 14.90
CA GLU A 181 1.71 -5.08 15.55
C GLU A 181 2.08 -3.67 15.13
N SER A 182 3.38 -3.37 15.10
CA SER A 182 3.90 -2.07 14.66
C SER A 182 3.64 -1.82 13.16
N GLU A 183 3.81 -2.85 12.32
CA GLU A 183 3.44 -2.77 10.90
C GLU A 183 1.92 -2.61 10.71
N ASN A 184 1.09 -3.30 11.50
CA ASN A 184 -0.36 -3.13 11.47
C ASN A 184 -0.76 -1.71 11.92
N TYR A 185 -0.08 -1.13 12.91
CA TYR A 185 -0.31 0.26 13.31
C TYR A 185 0.01 1.22 12.16
N MET A 186 1.17 1.10 11.52
CA MET A 186 1.51 1.89 10.34
C MET A 186 0.48 1.68 9.20
N TYR A 187 0.12 0.44 8.91
CA TYR A 187 -0.83 0.08 7.85
C TYR A 187 -2.21 0.72 8.03
N LYS A 188 -2.75 0.73 9.27
CA LYS A 188 -4.10 1.25 9.51
C LYS A 188 -4.20 2.76 9.29
N HIS A 189 -3.12 3.51 9.53
CA HIS A 189 -3.08 4.96 9.36
C HIS A 189 -2.75 5.40 7.93
N LEU A 190 -1.90 4.64 7.19
CA LEU A 190 -1.49 5.00 5.85
C LEU A 190 -2.63 4.94 4.82
N ILE A 191 -2.89 6.01 4.10
CA ILE A 191 -3.86 6.07 2.99
C ILE A 191 -3.46 5.11 1.88
N ASP A 192 -2.16 5.06 1.53
CA ASP A 192 -1.59 4.12 0.58
C ASP A 192 -1.23 2.75 1.21
N GLY A 193 -1.76 2.46 2.39
CA GLY A 193 -1.47 1.24 3.12
C GLY A 193 -1.71 -0.03 2.29
N SER A 194 -0.65 -0.80 2.07
CA SER A 194 -0.70 -2.06 1.32
C SER A 194 0.20 -3.12 1.93
N ARG A 195 -0.24 -4.38 1.90
CA ARG A 195 0.59 -5.49 2.42
C ARG A 195 1.74 -5.86 1.47
N PHE A 196 1.63 -5.50 0.20
CA PHE A 196 2.75 -5.67 -0.74
C PHE A 196 3.82 -4.58 -0.56
N GLY A 197 3.46 -3.30 -0.54
CA GLY A 197 4.45 -2.21 -0.43
C GLY A 197 5.00 -2.07 0.98
N ASN A 198 4.13 -1.88 1.97
CA ASN A 198 4.56 -1.54 3.32
C ASN A 198 5.20 -2.74 4.02
N ARG A 199 4.52 -3.90 4.09
CA ARG A 199 5.05 -5.06 4.81
C ARG A 199 6.31 -5.63 4.17
N LEU A 200 6.42 -5.67 2.84
CA LEU A 200 7.66 -6.08 2.19
C LEU A 200 8.78 -5.04 2.38
N GLY A 201 8.44 -3.76 2.53
CA GLY A 201 9.39 -2.74 2.99
C GLY A 201 9.95 -3.05 4.38
N TRP A 202 9.12 -3.53 5.30
CA TRP A 202 9.58 -3.99 6.63
C TRP A 202 10.52 -5.20 6.50
N HIS A 203 10.18 -6.20 5.65
CA HIS A 203 11.06 -7.34 5.40
C HIS A 203 12.42 -6.94 4.85
N TRP A 204 12.45 -5.91 3.98
CA TRP A 204 13.70 -5.36 3.48
C TRP A 204 14.52 -4.69 4.61
N VAL A 205 13.88 -3.86 5.43
CA VAL A 205 14.50 -3.15 6.55
C VAL A 205 15.05 -4.12 7.59
N MET A 206 14.24 -5.10 8.01
CA MET A 206 14.67 -6.08 9.01
C MET A 206 15.69 -7.09 8.50
N GLY A 207 15.95 -7.14 7.19
CA GLY A 207 16.90 -8.09 6.60
C GLY A 207 16.33 -9.47 6.34
N SER A 208 15.05 -9.73 6.63
CA SER A 208 14.49 -11.08 6.46
C SER A 208 14.37 -11.51 4.99
N GLN A 209 14.46 -10.59 4.05
CA GLN A 209 14.51 -10.89 2.62
C GLN A 209 15.92 -11.13 2.10
N THR A 210 16.91 -10.37 2.57
CA THR A 210 18.26 -10.30 1.97
C THR A 210 19.40 -10.71 2.90
N GLY A 211 19.15 -10.95 4.18
CA GLY A 211 20.15 -11.17 5.21
C GLY A 211 20.93 -9.92 5.63
N LYS A 212 20.49 -8.73 5.22
CA LYS A 212 21.12 -7.45 5.55
C LYS A 212 20.14 -6.50 6.16
N ILE A 213 20.34 -6.10 7.40
CA ILE A 213 19.49 -5.13 8.08
C ILE A 213 19.74 -3.72 7.55
N TYR A 214 18.69 -2.88 7.60
CA TYR A 214 18.81 -1.43 7.44
C TYR A 214 18.77 -0.77 8.82
N GLY A 215 19.86 -0.15 9.22
CA GLY A 215 19.94 0.53 10.50
C GLY A 215 19.44 1.97 10.44
N PHE A 216 18.58 2.34 11.38
CA PHE A 216 18.23 3.72 11.64
C PHE A 216 19.12 4.27 12.74
N SER A 217 19.83 5.37 12.47
CA SER A 217 20.75 6.00 13.42
C SER A 217 20.76 7.51 13.25
N LYS A 218 21.38 8.22 14.20
CA LYS A 218 21.58 9.68 14.18
C LYS A 218 22.17 10.16 12.84
N PHE A 219 23.12 9.42 12.26
CA PHE A 219 23.72 9.76 10.97
C PHE A 219 22.70 9.94 9.85
N GLN A 220 21.69 9.04 9.74
CA GLN A 220 20.65 9.20 8.73
C GLN A 220 19.80 10.45 8.96
N VAL A 221 19.47 10.77 10.21
CA VAL A 221 18.69 11.96 10.54
C VAL A 221 19.49 13.22 10.22
N GLN A 222 20.74 13.30 10.65
CA GLN A 222 21.62 14.44 10.34
C GLN A 222 21.78 14.67 8.84
N LYS A 223 21.86 13.59 8.07
CA LYS A 223 22.00 13.66 6.61
C LYS A 223 20.71 14.08 5.89
N ARG A 224 19.53 13.71 6.39
CA ARG A 224 18.23 13.83 5.67
C ARG A 224 17.25 14.80 6.31
N ALA A 225 17.49 15.15 7.56
CA ALA A 225 16.66 16.03 8.38
C ALA A 225 17.50 16.74 9.48
N PRO A 226 18.60 17.44 9.13
CA PRO A 226 19.56 17.96 10.10
C PRO A 226 18.91 18.83 11.18
N LYS A 227 17.89 19.61 10.82
CA LYS A 227 17.19 20.49 11.76
C LYS A 227 16.53 19.70 12.91
N LEU A 228 16.01 18.48 12.65
CA LEU A 228 15.42 17.65 13.70
C LEU A 228 16.45 17.21 14.76
N CYS A 229 17.71 16.98 14.36
CA CYS A 229 18.79 16.70 15.32
C CYS A 229 19.23 17.96 16.07
N ASN A 230 19.40 19.08 15.37
CA ASN A 230 19.90 20.33 15.96
C ASN A 230 18.96 20.91 17.04
N GLU A 231 17.65 20.67 16.90
CA GLU A 231 16.61 21.11 17.82
C GLU A 231 16.21 20.01 18.84
N CYS A 232 16.91 18.86 18.86
CA CYS A 232 16.58 17.74 19.73
C CYS A 232 17.25 17.86 21.09
N GLU A 233 16.49 17.75 22.17
CA GLU A 233 17.02 17.74 23.53
C GLU A 233 18.09 16.64 23.76
N LEU A 234 17.97 15.53 23.01
CA LEU A 234 18.87 14.40 23.12
C LEU A 234 20.05 14.45 22.13
N MET A 235 20.32 15.60 21.49
CA MET A 235 21.37 15.73 20.48
C MET A 235 22.75 15.23 20.95
N ASN A 236 23.12 15.58 22.18
CA ASN A 236 24.44 15.26 22.78
C ASN A 236 24.48 13.88 23.46
N ASN A 237 23.32 13.27 23.68
CA ASN A 237 23.19 11.93 24.26
C ASN A 237 22.12 11.13 23.50
N CYS A 238 22.34 10.99 22.20
CA CYS A 238 21.36 10.40 21.29
C CYS A 238 21.28 8.88 21.49
N PRO A 239 20.11 8.31 21.83
CA PRO A 239 20.00 6.88 22.06
C PRO A 239 20.12 6.03 20.79
N ILE A 240 20.13 6.67 19.61
CA ILE A 240 20.35 6.02 18.31
C ILE A 240 21.65 6.53 17.65
N GLU A 241 22.70 6.79 18.43
CA GLU A 241 23.99 7.26 17.90
C GLU A 241 24.50 6.30 16.81
N ASN A 242 24.42 5.00 17.06
CA ASN A 242 24.90 3.94 16.18
C ASN A 242 23.75 3.16 15.51
N TRP A 243 24.09 2.34 14.54
CA TRP A 243 23.18 1.36 13.96
C TRP A 243 22.78 0.30 14.98
N PRO A 244 21.54 -0.23 14.92
CA PRO A 244 21.13 -1.30 15.79
C PRO A 244 21.92 -2.58 15.49
N GLN A 245 22.13 -3.39 16.52
CA GLN A 245 22.73 -4.71 16.39
C GLN A 245 21.67 -5.80 16.47
N VAL A 246 22.02 -6.97 15.95
CA VAL A 246 21.19 -8.18 16.03
C VAL A 246 22.04 -9.33 16.54
N LEU A 247 21.44 -10.24 17.32
CA LEU A 247 22.15 -11.40 17.86
C LEU A 247 22.48 -12.40 16.78
N SER A 248 21.57 -12.66 15.83
CA SER A 248 21.80 -13.59 14.75
C SER A 248 20.91 -13.33 13.55
N ILE A 249 21.40 -13.71 12.39
CA ILE A 249 20.67 -13.81 11.12
C ILE A 249 20.92 -15.21 10.57
N THR A 250 19.89 -16.04 10.48
CA THR A 250 20.00 -17.43 10.06
C THR A 250 19.14 -17.69 8.81
N ASN A 251 19.60 -18.53 7.90
CA ASN A 251 18.86 -18.89 6.70
C ASN A 251 17.53 -19.57 7.06
N LYS A 252 16.49 -19.23 6.32
CA LYS A 252 15.16 -19.83 6.39
C LYS A 252 14.72 -20.26 5.00
N GLU A 253 14.17 -21.45 4.88
CA GLU A 253 13.55 -21.91 3.65
C GLU A 253 12.06 -21.63 3.66
N LEU A 254 11.56 -21.10 2.56
CA LEU A 254 10.14 -20.89 2.31
C LEU A 254 9.65 -21.93 1.31
N ASN A 255 8.66 -22.71 1.70
CA ASN A 255 7.92 -23.53 0.73
C ASN A 255 6.97 -22.62 -0.07
N ILE A 256 7.28 -22.42 -1.35
CA ILE A 256 6.59 -21.52 -2.27
C ILE A 256 5.90 -22.33 -3.38
N ASP A 257 4.61 -22.07 -3.56
CA ASP A 257 3.84 -22.60 -4.68
C ASP A 257 3.97 -21.65 -5.90
N LEU A 258 4.68 -22.12 -6.91
CA LEU A 258 4.91 -21.41 -8.17
C LEU A 258 3.88 -21.85 -9.21
N ASN A 259 2.71 -21.20 -9.20
CA ASN A 259 1.68 -21.39 -10.22
C ASN A 259 1.32 -20.01 -10.80
N LEU A 260 1.55 -19.84 -12.10
CA LEU A 260 1.40 -18.55 -12.79
C LEU A 260 -0.03 -18.00 -12.66
N GLU A 261 -1.00 -18.79 -13.06
CA GLU A 261 -2.42 -18.39 -13.07
C GLU A 261 -2.94 -18.13 -11.65
N LYS A 262 -2.68 -19.04 -10.71
CA LYS A 262 -3.07 -18.92 -9.31
C LYS A 262 -2.47 -17.64 -8.66
N ASN A 263 -1.23 -17.31 -9.01
CA ASN A 263 -0.53 -16.20 -8.39
C ASN A 263 -0.86 -14.86 -9.07
N PHE A 264 -0.91 -14.83 -10.39
CA PHE A 264 -1.01 -13.61 -11.16
C PHE A 264 -2.34 -13.42 -11.88
N GLY A 265 -3.22 -14.40 -11.85
CA GLY A 265 -4.53 -14.38 -12.51
C GLY A 265 -4.47 -14.68 -13.99
N PRO A 266 -5.60 -14.52 -14.67
CA PRO A 266 -5.72 -14.81 -16.09
C PRO A 266 -4.83 -13.87 -16.92
N GLN A 267 -4.33 -14.39 -18.04
CA GLN A 267 -3.54 -13.60 -19.01
C GLN A 267 -4.41 -13.02 -20.13
N SER A 268 -5.66 -13.50 -20.24
CA SER A 268 -6.72 -13.00 -21.13
C SER A 268 -8.03 -12.98 -20.37
N ILE A 269 -9.03 -12.29 -20.91
CA ILE A 269 -10.37 -12.23 -20.30
C ILE A 269 -10.94 -13.65 -20.24
N GLN A 270 -11.35 -14.05 -19.05
CA GLN A 270 -12.06 -15.31 -18.82
C GLN A 270 -13.55 -15.04 -18.71
N THR A 271 -14.35 -15.77 -19.48
CA THR A 271 -15.81 -15.63 -19.50
C THR A 271 -16.49 -16.97 -19.21
N SER A 272 -17.56 -16.94 -18.43
CA SER A 272 -18.51 -18.05 -18.31
C SER A 272 -19.61 -17.95 -19.41
N LYS A 273 -20.59 -18.86 -19.38
CA LYS A 273 -21.74 -18.77 -20.26
C LYS A 273 -22.69 -17.61 -19.92
N ASP A 274 -22.67 -17.17 -18.67
CA ASP A 274 -23.53 -16.09 -18.18
C ASP A 274 -22.88 -14.73 -18.38
N GLN A 275 -23.68 -13.77 -18.83
CA GLN A 275 -23.25 -12.37 -18.91
C GLN A 275 -23.30 -11.73 -17.50
N PRO A 276 -22.38 -10.80 -17.18
CA PRO A 276 -22.41 -10.07 -15.91
C PRO A 276 -23.54 -9.03 -15.92
N ASP A 277 -24.20 -8.87 -14.76
CA ASP A 277 -25.22 -7.83 -14.53
C ASP A 277 -24.58 -6.54 -13.95
N PHE A 278 -23.37 -6.62 -13.40
CA PHE A 278 -22.64 -5.49 -12.85
C PHE A 278 -21.12 -5.77 -12.76
N VAL A 279 -20.36 -4.72 -12.46
CA VAL A 279 -18.92 -4.80 -12.18
C VAL A 279 -18.69 -4.72 -10.67
N TRP A 280 -18.06 -5.73 -10.08
CA TRP A 280 -17.55 -5.67 -8.72
C TRP A 280 -16.14 -5.07 -8.73
N ILE A 281 -16.02 -3.87 -8.17
CA ILE A 281 -14.72 -3.22 -7.94
C ILE A 281 -14.22 -3.47 -6.51
N ASN A 282 -12.91 -3.46 -6.34
CA ASN A 282 -12.27 -3.65 -5.05
C ASN A 282 -11.18 -2.61 -4.80
N GLY A 283 -10.65 -2.53 -3.58
CA GLY A 283 -9.70 -1.50 -3.18
C GLY A 283 -8.34 -1.48 -3.90
N GLU A 284 -8.10 -2.40 -4.83
CA GLU A 284 -6.90 -2.44 -5.68
C GLU A 284 -7.14 -1.82 -7.06
N SER A 285 -8.40 -1.57 -7.43
CA SER A 285 -8.81 -1.30 -8.81
C SER A 285 -10.05 -0.40 -8.80
N LEU A 286 -9.83 0.92 -8.62
CA LEU A 286 -10.87 1.93 -8.49
C LEU A 286 -10.77 3.03 -9.55
N GLY A 287 -9.78 2.96 -10.46
CA GLY A 287 -9.57 3.95 -11.51
C GLY A 287 -10.54 3.78 -12.68
N ASP A 288 -10.82 4.85 -13.40
CA ASP A 288 -11.70 4.88 -14.58
C ASP A 288 -11.24 3.93 -15.68
N ASP A 289 -9.93 3.69 -15.77
CA ASP A 289 -9.31 2.79 -16.75
C ASP A 289 -9.08 1.37 -16.23
N ASP A 290 -9.73 0.99 -15.10
CA ASP A 290 -9.77 -0.41 -14.67
C ASP A 290 -10.29 -1.31 -15.81
N PRO A 291 -9.64 -2.46 -16.09
CA PRO A 291 -10.01 -3.31 -17.23
C PRO A 291 -11.49 -3.71 -17.28
N ALA A 292 -12.11 -4.06 -16.15
CA ALA A 292 -13.51 -4.41 -16.11
C ALA A 292 -14.43 -3.19 -16.28
N LEU A 293 -14.09 -2.07 -15.62
CA LEU A 293 -14.86 -0.83 -15.73
C LEU A 293 -14.82 -0.26 -17.15
N ALA A 294 -13.64 -0.24 -17.78
CA ALA A 294 -13.45 0.29 -19.13
C ALA A 294 -14.13 -0.57 -20.21
N ALA A 295 -14.11 -1.90 -20.06
CA ALA A 295 -14.74 -2.81 -21.01
C ALA A 295 -16.26 -2.86 -20.88
N LEU A 296 -16.82 -2.52 -19.73
CA LEU A 296 -18.25 -2.63 -19.42
C LEU A 296 -18.81 -1.29 -18.88
N PRO A 297 -18.78 -0.21 -19.69
CA PRO A 297 -19.08 1.14 -19.22
C PRO A 297 -20.54 1.32 -18.79
N ASP A 298 -21.47 0.56 -19.37
CA ASP A 298 -22.90 0.69 -19.12
C ASP A 298 -23.40 -0.13 -17.92
N LEU A 299 -22.58 -1.06 -17.40
CA LEU A 299 -22.98 -1.86 -16.26
C LEU A 299 -22.88 -1.08 -14.95
N PRO A 300 -23.86 -1.27 -14.03
CA PRO A 300 -23.76 -0.73 -12.69
C PRO A 300 -22.59 -1.33 -11.92
N VAL A 301 -22.13 -0.60 -10.92
CA VAL A 301 -20.97 -0.96 -10.12
C VAL A 301 -21.38 -1.37 -8.71
N ILE A 302 -20.70 -2.36 -8.14
CA ILE A 302 -20.80 -2.69 -6.71
C ILE A 302 -19.43 -2.56 -6.07
N PHE A 303 -19.40 -1.90 -4.89
CA PHE A 303 -18.26 -1.93 -3.98
C PHE A 303 -18.71 -2.42 -2.61
N VAL A 304 -17.88 -3.23 -1.95
CA VAL A 304 -18.20 -3.74 -0.61
C VAL A 304 -17.06 -3.43 0.35
N PHE A 305 -17.35 -2.59 1.35
CA PHE A 305 -16.52 -2.49 2.54
C PHE A 305 -16.68 -3.78 3.34
N ASP A 306 -15.61 -4.57 3.47
CA ASP A 306 -15.60 -5.82 4.25
C ASP A 306 -15.67 -5.49 5.74
N ALA A 307 -16.86 -5.61 6.33
CA ALA A 307 -17.15 -5.28 7.71
C ALA A 307 -16.29 -6.11 8.69
N THR A 308 -16.09 -7.40 8.43
CA THR A 308 -15.26 -8.29 9.25
C THR A 308 -13.80 -7.83 9.25
N LEU A 309 -13.27 -7.47 8.09
CA LEU A 309 -11.92 -6.97 7.96
C LEU A 309 -11.74 -5.61 8.66
N LEU A 310 -12.69 -4.69 8.46
CA LEU A 310 -12.65 -3.37 9.10
C LEU A 310 -12.73 -3.47 10.62
N LYS A 311 -13.59 -4.34 11.16
CA LYS A 311 -13.69 -4.60 12.59
C LYS A 311 -12.37 -5.10 13.19
N SER A 312 -11.63 -5.93 12.45
CA SER A 312 -10.34 -6.46 12.91
C SER A 312 -9.17 -5.48 12.75
N LEU A 313 -9.18 -4.64 11.69
CA LEU A 313 -8.09 -3.72 11.38
C LEU A 313 -8.26 -2.35 12.01
N LYS A 314 -9.49 -1.87 12.13
CA LYS A 314 -9.82 -0.51 12.56
C LYS A 314 -8.98 0.53 11.80
N LEU A 315 -9.27 0.70 10.50
CA LEU A 315 -8.54 1.66 9.66
C LEU A 315 -8.82 3.10 10.14
N SER A 316 -7.88 4.02 9.89
CA SER A 316 -8.10 5.43 10.21
C SER A 316 -9.24 6.03 9.37
N THR A 317 -9.93 7.01 9.94
CA THR A 317 -11.02 7.74 9.25
C THR A 317 -10.53 8.36 7.95
N LYS A 318 -9.32 8.93 7.93
CA LYS A 318 -8.69 9.49 6.72
C LYS A 318 -8.67 8.51 5.55
N ARG A 319 -8.35 7.25 5.84
CA ARG A 319 -8.29 6.20 4.81
C ARG A 319 -9.67 5.80 4.31
N ILE A 320 -10.66 5.72 5.20
CA ILE A 320 -12.05 5.43 4.82
C ILE A 320 -12.62 6.59 4.00
N ILE A 321 -12.39 7.85 4.42
CA ILE A 321 -12.82 9.05 3.71
C ILE A 321 -12.25 9.08 2.30
N PHE A 322 -10.95 8.79 2.13
CA PHE A 322 -10.32 8.74 0.81
C PHE A 322 -11.02 7.74 -0.13
N LEU A 323 -11.40 6.56 0.37
CA LEU A 323 -12.17 5.59 -0.41
C LEU A 323 -13.60 6.08 -0.70
N ILE A 324 -14.27 6.70 0.26
CA ILE A 324 -15.62 7.27 0.08
C ILE A 324 -15.60 8.35 -1.01
N GLU A 325 -14.61 9.23 -1.01
CA GLU A 325 -14.46 10.28 -2.02
C GLU A 325 -14.31 9.70 -3.44
N ILE A 326 -13.51 8.62 -3.59
CA ILE A 326 -13.41 7.90 -4.86
C ILE A 326 -14.76 7.35 -5.31
N LEU A 327 -15.49 6.70 -4.39
CA LEU A 327 -16.79 6.10 -4.69
C LEU A 327 -17.86 7.17 -5.01
N LYS A 328 -17.80 8.33 -4.38
CA LYS A 328 -18.64 9.48 -4.71
C LYS A 328 -18.36 9.98 -6.13
N GLU A 329 -17.10 10.08 -6.55
CA GLU A 329 -16.78 10.48 -7.91
C GLU A 329 -17.25 9.44 -8.94
N ILE A 330 -17.11 8.14 -8.66
CA ILE A 330 -17.66 7.08 -9.50
C ILE A 330 -19.18 7.20 -9.61
N SER A 331 -19.89 7.56 -8.52
CA SER A 331 -21.35 7.70 -8.51
C SER A 331 -21.88 8.84 -9.39
N GLN A 332 -21.03 9.81 -9.73
CA GLN A 332 -21.37 10.88 -10.68
C GLN A 332 -21.33 10.42 -12.14
N LYS A 333 -20.60 9.34 -12.43
CA LYS A 333 -20.36 8.84 -13.79
C LYS A 333 -21.22 7.63 -14.14
N ARG A 334 -21.61 6.81 -13.13
CA ARG A 334 -22.38 5.58 -13.33
C ARG A 334 -23.11 5.15 -12.06
N LEU A 335 -24.14 4.33 -12.23
CA LEU A 335 -24.85 3.76 -11.09
C LEU A 335 -23.89 2.90 -10.25
N ILE A 336 -23.79 3.19 -8.96
CA ILE A 336 -22.99 2.41 -8.01
C ILE A 336 -23.80 2.12 -6.73
N LYS A 337 -23.65 0.91 -6.21
CA LYS A 337 -24.13 0.51 -4.88
C LYS A 337 -22.93 0.18 -4.01
N VAL A 338 -22.91 0.75 -2.83
CA VAL A 338 -21.83 0.57 -1.85
C VAL A 338 -22.40 -0.08 -0.60
N TYR A 339 -21.80 -1.19 -0.19
CA TYR A 339 -22.26 -1.97 0.95
C TYR A 339 -21.21 -2.04 2.05
N LEU A 340 -21.66 -2.14 3.29
CA LEU A 340 -20.87 -2.54 4.45
C LEU A 340 -21.34 -3.93 4.89
N ASP A 341 -20.61 -4.98 4.48
CA ASP A 341 -20.96 -6.39 4.75
C ASP A 341 -19.76 -7.32 4.44
N ASP A 342 -19.95 -8.63 4.56
CA ASP A 342 -19.04 -9.61 3.94
C ASP A 342 -19.24 -9.60 2.41
N PRO A 343 -18.21 -9.38 1.60
CA PRO A 343 -18.32 -9.42 0.16
C PRO A 343 -18.94 -10.71 -0.41
N VAL A 344 -18.74 -11.85 0.26
CA VAL A 344 -19.35 -13.12 -0.17
C VAL A 344 -20.87 -13.05 -0.06
N ASN A 345 -21.41 -12.48 1.03
CA ASN A 345 -22.86 -12.34 1.20
C ASN A 345 -23.50 -11.49 0.09
N ILE A 346 -22.84 -10.39 -0.29
CA ILE A 346 -23.36 -9.48 -1.31
C ILE A 346 -23.27 -10.08 -2.72
N LEU A 347 -22.25 -10.91 -2.99
CA LEU A 347 -21.96 -11.41 -4.33
C LEU A 347 -22.50 -12.81 -4.63
N SER A 348 -22.97 -13.57 -3.62
CA SER A 348 -23.29 -15.02 -3.74
C SER A 348 -24.28 -15.37 -4.85
N ASP A 349 -25.33 -14.56 -5.04
CA ASP A 349 -26.39 -14.86 -6.01
C ASP A 349 -26.34 -13.94 -7.23
N LYS A 350 -25.14 -13.39 -7.52
CA LYS A 350 -24.98 -12.35 -8.52
C LYS A 350 -24.02 -12.74 -9.62
N LYS A 351 -24.35 -12.34 -10.86
CA LYS A 351 -23.48 -12.46 -12.02
C LYS A 351 -22.66 -11.17 -12.15
N PHE A 352 -21.34 -11.26 -11.97
CA PHE A 352 -20.51 -10.08 -11.95
C PHE A 352 -19.22 -10.23 -12.76
N ALA A 353 -18.76 -9.11 -13.30
CA ALA A 353 -17.41 -8.95 -13.81
C ALA A 353 -16.49 -8.36 -12.75
N SER A 354 -15.20 -8.67 -12.80
CA SER A 354 -14.20 -8.04 -11.95
C SER A 354 -12.81 -8.08 -12.58
N THR A 355 -11.97 -7.13 -12.25
CA THR A 355 -10.53 -7.20 -12.53
C THR A 355 -9.84 -8.02 -11.47
N PHE A 356 -9.03 -9.00 -11.88
CA PHE A 356 -8.25 -9.83 -10.96
C PHE A 356 -7.33 -8.98 -10.08
N ALA A 357 -7.33 -9.26 -8.79
CA ALA A 357 -6.38 -8.64 -7.86
C ALA A 357 -5.49 -9.72 -7.23
N PRO A 358 -4.14 -9.63 -7.35
CA PRO A 358 -3.21 -10.65 -6.86
C PRO A 358 -3.02 -10.59 -5.34
N VAL A 359 -4.11 -10.47 -4.61
CA VAL A 359 -4.11 -10.34 -3.14
C VAL A 359 -4.92 -11.47 -2.49
N PRO A 360 -4.49 -11.97 -1.31
CA PRO A 360 -5.15 -13.11 -0.67
C PRO A 360 -6.64 -12.93 -0.40
N LYS A 361 -7.09 -11.69 -0.17
CA LYS A 361 -8.50 -11.39 0.07
C LYS A 361 -9.34 -11.65 -1.19
N TYR A 362 -8.93 -11.08 -2.33
CA TYR A 362 -9.61 -11.29 -3.60
C TYR A 362 -9.69 -12.78 -3.94
N LYS A 363 -8.54 -13.47 -3.89
CA LYS A 363 -8.46 -14.92 -4.17
C LYS A 363 -9.37 -15.76 -3.24
N ARG A 364 -9.51 -15.37 -1.98
CA ARG A 364 -10.42 -16.04 -1.03
C ARG A 364 -11.89 -15.85 -1.43
N ILE A 365 -12.27 -14.62 -1.77
CA ILE A 365 -13.64 -14.29 -2.16
C ILE A 365 -14.00 -15.02 -3.46
N THR A 366 -13.18 -14.90 -4.50
CA THR A 366 -13.45 -15.48 -5.83
C THR A 366 -13.34 -17.00 -5.87
N LYS A 367 -12.73 -17.63 -4.85
CA LYS A 367 -12.80 -19.08 -4.67
C LYS A 367 -14.22 -19.55 -4.26
N ILE A 368 -14.99 -18.71 -3.56
CA ILE A 368 -16.34 -19.02 -3.08
C ILE A 368 -17.37 -18.53 -4.10
N VAL A 369 -17.27 -17.27 -4.52
CA VAL A 369 -18.15 -16.61 -5.48
C VAL A 369 -17.34 -16.24 -6.73
N LYS A 370 -17.55 -16.98 -7.81
CA LYS A 370 -16.77 -16.80 -9.04
C LYS A 370 -17.35 -15.68 -9.90
N PRO A 371 -16.51 -14.77 -10.42
CA PRO A 371 -16.96 -13.84 -11.44
C PRO A 371 -17.39 -14.58 -12.71
N THR A 372 -18.42 -14.08 -13.39
CA THR A 372 -18.83 -14.58 -14.70
C THR A 372 -17.91 -14.08 -15.80
N MET A 373 -17.23 -12.96 -15.54
CA MET A 373 -16.18 -12.41 -16.41
C MET A 373 -15.03 -11.86 -15.56
N GLU A 374 -13.82 -12.39 -15.75
CA GLU A 374 -12.63 -11.96 -15.02
C GLU A 374 -11.59 -11.38 -15.97
N PHE A 375 -11.20 -10.15 -15.70
CA PHE A 375 -10.21 -9.41 -16.48
C PHE A 375 -8.81 -9.54 -15.88
N PRO A 376 -7.75 -9.62 -16.70
CA PRO A 376 -6.38 -9.59 -16.20
C PRO A 376 -6.05 -8.26 -15.50
N ALA A 377 -5.24 -8.32 -14.45
CA ALA A 377 -4.76 -7.14 -13.75
C ALA A 377 -3.80 -6.33 -14.63
N LYS A 378 -3.89 -4.99 -14.57
CA LYS A 378 -2.88 -4.10 -15.18
C LYS A 378 -1.52 -4.28 -14.51
N ARG A 379 -0.46 -4.35 -15.32
CA ARG A 379 0.92 -4.55 -14.87
C ARG A 379 1.88 -3.68 -15.67
N LEU A 380 2.98 -3.31 -15.02
CA LEU A 380 4.13 -2.69 -15.69
C LEU A 380 5.08 -3.73 -16.28
N VAL A 381 5.16 -4.92 -15.65
CA VAL A 381 6.08 -6.00 -15.99
C VAL A 381 5.32 -7.30 -16.21
N GLU A 382 5.74 -8.07 -17.20
CA GLU A 382 5.22 -9.42 -17.43
C GLU A 382 5.34 -10.30 -16.18
N PRO A 383 4.33 -11.12 -15.85
CA PRO A 383 4.43 -12.07 -14.75
C PRO A 383 5.59 -13.04 -14.92
N ILE A 384 6.39 -13.22 -13.88
CA ILE A 384 7.53 -14.14 -13.88
C ILE A 384 7.28 -15.25 -12.85
N ASN A 385 7.16 -16.49 -13.30
CA ASN A 385 6.88 -17.64 -12.43
C ASN A 385 8.13 -18.13 -11.68
N VAL A 386 8.79 -17.22 -10.96
CA VAL A 386 9.99 -17.50 -10.15
C VAL A 386 9.88 -16.74 -8.84
N TYR A 387 10.21 -17.40 -7.73
CA TYR A 387 10.34 -16.70 -6.45
C TYR A 387 11.59 -15.80 -6.45
N PRO A 388 11.40 -14.46 -6.39
CA PRO A 388 12.53 -13.55 -6.46
C PRO A 388 13.09 -13.28 -5.06
N ARG A 389 14.27 -13.82 -4.75
CA ARG A 389 14.91 -13.58 -3.45
C ARG A 389 15.36 -12.13 -3.23
N SER A 390 15.51 -11.34 -4.28
CA SER A 390 15.89 -9.92 -4.19
C SER A 390 15.35 -9.12 -5.37
N PHE A 391 15.24 -7.81 -5.20
CA PHE A 391 14.92 -6.88 -6.29
C PHE A 391 15.89 -7.02 -7.47
N SER A 392 17.19 -7.07 -7.19
CA SER A 392 18.21 -7.14 -8.25
C SER A 392 18.11 -8.43 -9.09
N SER A 393 17.79 -9.57 -8.45
CA SER A 393 17.59 -10.83 -9.18
C SER A 393 16.33 -10.82 -10.03
N TRP A 394 15.26 -10.22 -9.53
CA TRP A 394 14.01 -10.03 -10.27
C TRP A 394 14.17 -9.03 -11.41
N ARG A 395 14.83 -7.90 -11.17
CA ARG A 395 15.04 -6.83 -12.16
C ARG A 395 15.74 -7.31 -13.42
N LYS A 396 16.69 -8.24 -13.30
CA LYS A 396 17.39 -8.85 -14.44
C LYS A 396 16.48 -9.66 -15.36
N LYS A 397 15.33 -10.16 -14.84
CA LYS A 397 14.36 -10.97 -15.58
C LYS A 397 13.13 -10.16 -15.99
N ALA A 398 12.94 -8.98 -15.41
CA ALA A 398 11.78 -8.15 -15.60
C ALA A 398 11.72 -7.59 -17.04
N LYS A 399 10.63 -7.92 -17.75
CA LYS A 399 10.31 -7.38 -19.08
C LYS A 399 9.16 -6.40 -18.92
N ILE A 400 9.40 -5.14 -19.32
CA ILE A 400 8.40 -4.09 -19.27
C ILE A 400 7.41 -4.33 -20.41
N ILE A 401 6.11 -4.26 -20.10
CA ILE A 401 5.03 -4.37 -21.07
C ILE A 401 4.97 -3.04 -21.86
N SER A 402 5.25 -3.13 -23.15
CA SER A 402 5.24 -2.00 -24.11
C SER A 402 3.83 -1.41 -24.28
#